data_e789cf08b119401a8be39850682dae22
#
_entry.id   e789cf08b119401a8be39850682dae22
#
_cell.length_a   1.000
_cell.length_b   1.000
_cell.length_c   1.000
_cell.angle_alpha   90.00
_cell.angle_beta   90.00
_cell.angle_gamma   90.00
#
_symmetry.space_group_name_H-M   'P 1'
#
loop_
_entity.id
_entity.type
_entity.pdbx_description
1 polymer ?
#
loop_
_entity_poly.entity_id
_entity_poly.type
_entity_poly.pdbx_seq_one_letter_code
_entity_poly.pdbx_strand_id
1 'polypeptide(L)'
;CVFGAGDIQSLPFKDNVYDAVICSEVLEHLESLDDAVSEIVRVLKPGGVLAVSVPRFIPELICWKLSSEYSKTPGGHVRIFRQKNLKQLILKESVSYTSFHWAHALHSPYWWLKCIFWGREKEHWLVTKYHQFLVWDLMQNPLLTRFLEAVLKPFIGKSLVMYFVKDQ
;
A
#
# COMPACT_ATOMS: atom_id res chain seq x y z
N CYS A 1 2.32 21.08 -8.41
CA CYS A 1 1.65 20.21 -7.41
C CYS A 1 1.04 21.09 -6.33
N VAL A 2 -0.16 20.79 -5.91
CA VAL A 2 -0.83 21.40 -4.75
C VAL A 2 -0.91 20.32 -3.66
N PHE A 3 -0.48 20.67 -2.44
CA PHE A 3 -0.56 19.80 -1.27
C PHE A 3 -1.67 20.33 -0.36
N GLY A 4 -2.43 19.42 0.23
CA GLY A 4 -3.50 19.74 1.17
C GLY A 4 -3.73 18.60 2.13
N ALA A 5 -4.23 18.92 3.32
CA ALA A 5 -4.74 17.93 4.26
C ALA A 5 -6.24 17.74 4.00
N GLY A 6 -6.72 16.51 4.12
CA GLY A 6 -8.15 16.19 3.95
C GLY A 6 -8.46 14.82 4.53
N ASP A 7 -9.74 14.63 4.87
CA ASP A 7 -10.24 13.32 5.26
C ASP A 7 -10.65 12.55 3.99
N ILE A 8 -10.11 11.35 3.83
CA ILE A 8 -10.43 10.50 2.69
C ILE A 8 -11.89 10.06 2.66
N GLN A 9 -12.58 10.09 3.81
CA GLN A 9 -14.01 9.77 3.94
C GLN A 9 -14.91 10.97 3.58
N SER A 10 -14.33 12.16 3.35
CA SER A 10 -15.03 13.39 2.97
C SER A 10 -14.09 14.33 2.23
N LEU A 11 -13.79 13.98 0.99
CA LEU A 11 -12.82 14.72 0.17
C LEU A 11 -13.38 16.09 -0.24
N PRO A 12 -12.64 17.21 -0.06
CA PRO A 12 -13.10 18.56 -0.38
C PRO A 12 -13.04 18.87 -1.88
N PHE A 13 -13.38 17.89 -2.72
CA PHE A 13 -13.36 18.01 -4.17
C PHE A 13 -14.73 17.72 -4.76
N LYS A 14 -15.02 18.36 -5.92
CA LYS A 14 -16.24 18.08 -6.68
C LYS A 14 -16.19 16.68 -7.31
N ASP A 15 -17.38 16.18 -7.69
CA ASP A 15 -17.50 14.94 -8.42
C ASP A 15 -16.82 15.01 -9.78
N ASN A 16 -16.23 13.92 -10.23
CA ASN A 16 -15.70 13.77 -11.59
C ASN A 16 -14.64 14.81 -11.98
N VAL A 17 -13.70 15.11 -11.08
CA VAL A 17 -12.64 16.12 -11.30
C VAL A 17 -11.35 15.50 -11.83
N TYR A 18 -10.99 14.30 -11.35
CA TYR A 18 -9.68 13.72 -11.60
C TYR A 18 -9.71 12.64 -12.68
N ASP A 19 -8.71 12.65 -13.56
CA ASP A 19 -8.50 11.61 -14.58
C ASP A 19 -7.86 10.35 -13.98
N ALA A 20 -7.13 10.51 -12.89
CA ALA A 20 -6.55 9.41 -12.12
C ALA A 20 -6.52 9.73 -10.63
N VAL A 21 -6.76 8.70 -9.80
CA VAL A 21 -6.62 8.76 -8.35
C VAL A 21 -5.72 7.61 -7.88
N ILE A 22 -4.79 7.92 -7.00
CA ILE A 22 -3.91 6.94 -6.37
C ILE A 22 -4.19 6.96 -4.86
N CYS A 23 -4.66 5.82 -4.33
CA CYS A 23 -4.83 5.58 -2.90
C CYS A 23 -3.78 4.56 -2.46
N SER A 24 -2.69 5.04 -1.86
CA SER A 24 -1.52 4.22 -1.57
C SER A 24 -1.31 4.06 -0.08
N GLU A 25 -1.41 2.81 0.42
CA GLU A 25 -1.16 2.44 1.83
C GLU A 25 -2.00 3.32 2.80
N VAL A 26 -3.32 3.38 2.57
CA VAL A 26 -4.27 4.19 3.37
C VAL A 26 -5.40 3.33 3.91
N LEU A 27 -5.99 2.45 3.10
CA LEU A 27 -7.22 1.73 3.46
C LEU A 27 -7.04 0.78 4.65
N GLU A 28 -5.83 0.27 4.87
CA GLU A 28 -5.48 -0.57 6.02
C GLU A 28 -5.54 0.14 7.36
N HIS A 29 -5.51 1.48 7.37
CA HIS A 29 -5.56 2.31 8.59
C HIS A 29 -6.98 2.75 8.97
N LEU A 30 -7.94 2.64 8.05
CA LEU A 30 -9.30 3.15 8.25
C LEU A 30 -10.18 2.13 8.96
N GLU A 31 -10.99 2.57 9.90
CA GLU A 31 -12.00 1.71 10.53
C GLU A 31 -13.19 1.47 9.60
N SER A 32 -13.72 2.53 8.96
CA SER A 32 -14.77 2.46 7.93
C SER A 32 -14.16 2.59 6.53
N LEU A 33 -14.55 1.71 5.62
CA LEU A 33 -13.99 1.64 4.26
C LEU A 33 -14.95 2.14 3.19
N ASP A 34 -16.25 1.94 3.40
CA ASP A 34 -17.24 2.18 2.35
C ASP A 34 -17.27 3.67 1.96
N ASP A 35 -17.27 4.59 2.93
CA ASP A 35 -17.24 6.03 2.67
C ASP A 35 -15.95 6.46 1.94
N ALA A 36 -14.80 5.93 2.36
CA ALA A 36 -13.53 6.26 1.73
C ALA A 36 -13.46 5.78 0.27
N VAL A 37 -13.93 4.57 0.00
CA VAL A 37 -13.94 4.01 -1.37
C VAL A 37 -14.95 4.77 -2.23
N SER A 38 -16.13 5.10 -1.70
CA SER A 38 -17.13 5.91 -2.39
C SER A 38 -16.59 7.30 -2.76
N GLU A 39 -15.94 7.99 -1.83
CA GLU A 39 -15.34 9.30 -2.07
C GLU A 39 -14.23 9.28 -3.13
N ILE A 40 -13.33 8.27 -3.07
CA ILE A 40 -12.29 8.07 -4.08
C ILE A 40 -12.89 7.90 -5.47
N VAL A 41 -13.96 7.09 -5.58
CA VAL A 41 -14.62 6.86 -6.86
C VAL A 41 -15.47 8.06 -7.29
N ARG A 42 -16.10 8.78 -6.35
CA ARG A 42 -16.87 10.00 -6.63
C ARG A 42 -16.05 11.05 -7.35
N VAL A 43 -14.86 11.34 -6.84
CA VAL A 43 -13.98 12.40 -7.41
C VAL A 43 -13.33 12.01 -8.73
N LEU A 44 -13.30 10.72 -9.07
CA LEU A 44 -12.75 10.20 -10.33
C LEU A 44 -13.75 10.43 -11.47
N LYS A 45 -13.27 10.88 -12.63
CA LYS A 45 -14.09 11.03 -13.85
C LYS A 45 -14.54 9.67 -14.38
N PRO A 46 -15.68 9.57 -15.08
CA PRO A 46 -16.00 8.41 -15.91
C PRO A 46 -14.85 8.08 -16.86
N GLY A 47 -14.44 6.82 -16.94
CA GLY A 47 -13.26 6.37 -17.68
C GLY A 47 -11.91 6.67 -17.00
N GLY A 48 -11.92 7.34 -15.84
CA GLY A 48 -10.69 7.63 -15.06
C GLY A 48 -10.14 6.39 -14.39
N VAL A 49 -8.84 6.42 -14.07
CA VAL A 49 -8.09 5.29 -13.52
C VAL A 49 -7.93 5.41 -12.00
N LEU A 50 -8.30 4.39 -11.27
CA LEU A 50 -8.04 4.24 -9.85
C LEU A 50 -6.91 3.22 -9.63
N ALA A 51 -5.85 3.63 -8.94
CA ALA A 51 -4.82 2.74 -8.43
C ALA A 51 -4.91 2.68 -6.89
N VAL A 52 -5.06 1.47 -6.35
CA VAL A 52 -5.10 1.25 -4.89
C VAL A 52 -3.97 0.32 -4.50
N SER A 53 -3.18 0.70 -3.50
CA SER A 53 -2.21 -0.19 -2.88
C SER A 53 -2.47 -0.39 -1.40
N VAL A 54 -2.22 -1.61 -0.94
CA VAL A 54 -2.27 -2.01 0.47
C VAL A 54 -1.15 -3.00 0.77
N PRO A 55 -0.74 -3.18 2.03
CA PRO A 55 0.18 -4.24 2.41
C PRO A 55 -0.33 -5.61 1.96
N ARG A 56 0.52 -6.40 1.32
CA ARG A 56 0.18 -7.75 0.88
C ARG A 56 0.01 -8.67 2.08
N PHE A 57 -0.99 -9.55 2.02
CA PHE A 57 -1.44 -10.39 3.12
C PHE A 57 -0.31 -11.19 3.81
N ILE A 58 0.50 -11.95 3.06
CA ILE A 58 1.52 -12.83 3.65
C ILE A 58 2.66 -12.04 4.29
N PRO A 59 3.34 -11.10 3.61
CA PRO A 59 4.40 -10.30 4.22
C PRO A 59 3.94 -9.54 5.46
N GLU A 60 2.73 -9.00 5.45
CA GLU A 60 2.17 -8.27 6.58
C GLU A 60 1.80 -9.19 7.74
N LEU A 61 1.23 -10.37 7.46
CA LEU A 61 0.96 -11.39 8.48
C LEU A 61 2.25 -11.84 9.19
N ILE A 62 3.37 -11.92 8.46
CA ILE A 62 4.67 -12.22 9.06
C ILE A 62 5.07 -11.11 10.04
N CYS A 63 4.93 -9.83 9.67
CA CYS A 63 5.19 -8.70 10.57
C CYS A 63 4.36 -8.81 11.86
N TRP A 64 3.06 -9.09 11.73
CA TRP A 64 2.16 -9.25 12.89
C TRP A 64 2.52 -10.42 13.78
N LYS A 65 3.05 -11.51 13.21
CA LYS A 65 3.54 -12.67 13.98
C LYS A 65 4.89 -12.41 14.66
N LEU A 66 5.75 -11.60 14.04
CA LEU A 66 7.07 -11.28 14.58
C LEU A 66 7.01 -10.26 15.72
N SER A 67 6.05 -9.32 15.66
CA SER A 67 5.87 -8.31 16.70
C SER A 67 4.39 -8.04 16.97
N SER A 68 3.95 -8.40 18.18
CA SER A 68 2.61 -8.03 18.67
C SER A 68 2.48 -6.54 18.94
N GLU A 69 3.58 -5.84 19.23
CA GLU A 69 3.61 -4.41 19.44
C GLU A 69 3.42 -3.65 18.12
N TYR A 70 4.04 -4.12 17.03
CA TYR A 70 3.81 -3.59 15.69
C TYR A 70 2.33 -3.60 15.32
N SER A 71 1.64 -4.72 15.51
CA SER A 71 0.21 -4.85 15.17
C SER A 71 -0.72 -4.02 16.06
N LYS A 72 -0.25 -3.55 17.22
CA LYS A 72 -1.02 -2.73 18.19
C LYS A 72 -0.58 -1.27 18.22
N THR A 73 0.34 -0.87 17.34
CA THR A 73 0.83 0.51 17.27
C THR A 73 -0.33 1.47 16.97
N PRO A 74 -0.56 2.52 17.76
CA PRO A 74 -1.57 3.53 17.47
C PRO A 74 -1.35 4.15 16.08
N GLY A 75 -2.41 4.21 15.26
CA GLY A 75 -2.31 4.65 13.86
C GLY A 75 -1.64 3.64 12.91
N GLY A 76 -1.34 2.43 13.39
CA GLY A 76 -0.86 1.32 12.55
C GLY A 76 -1.97 0.66 11.74
N HIS A 77 -1.66 -0.51 11.16
CA HIS A 77 -2.61 -1.25 10.35
C HIS A 77 -3.69 -1.91 11.23
N VAL A 78 -4.95 -1.52 11.04
CA VAL A 78 -6.09 -2.12 11.77
C VAL A 78 -6.57 -3.41 11.10
N ARG A 79 -6.11 -3.69 9.87
CA ARG A 79 -6.48 -4.87 9.08
C ARG A 79 -5.41 -5.28 8.08
N ILE A 80 -5.49 -6.54 7.64
CA ILE A 80 -4.71 -7.06 6.53
C ILE A 80 -5.67 -7.48 5.42
N PHE A 81 -5.48 -6.94 4.22
CA PHE A 81 -6.32 -7.27 3.07
C PHE A 81 -5.88 -8.56 2.37
N ARG A 82 -6.85 -9.44 2.08
CA ARG A 82 -6.70 -10.44 1.02
C ARG A 82 -7.07 -9.79 -0.32
N GLN A 83 -6.36 -10.15 -1.39
CA GLN A 83 -6.61 -9.63 -2.74
C GLN A 83 -8.09 -9.70 -3.13
N LYS A 84 -8.75 -10.84 -2.88
CA LYS A 84 -10.17 -11.04 -3.16
C LYS A 84 -11.07 -10.03 -2.42
N ASN A 85 -10.78 -9.80 -1.13
CA ASN A 85 -11.60 -8.92 -0.30
C ASN A 85 -11.44 -7.45 -0.71
N LEU A 86 -10.21 -7.00 -1.01
CA LEU A 86 -9.97 -5.66 -1.53
C LEU A 86 -10.67 -5.45 -2.87
N LYS A 87 -10.55 -6.42 -3.79
CA LYS A 87 -11.24 -6.36 -5.08
C LYS A 87 -12.76 -6.25 -4.91
N GLN A 88 -13.36 -7.09 -4.05
CA GLN A 88 -14.80 -7.08 -3.80
C GLN A 88 -15.27 -5.78 -3.14
N LEU A 89 -14.47 -5.20 -2.24
CA LEU A 89 -14.77 -3.91 -1.61
C LEU A 89 -14.90 -2.80 -2.66
N ILE A 90 -13.92 -2.69 -3.56
CA ILE A 90 -13.89 -1.61 -4.56
C ILE A 90 -14.94 -1.85 -5.65
N LEU A 91 -15.23 -3.09 -6.02
CA LEU A 91 -16.29 -3.44 -6.99
C LEU A 91 -17.72 -3.24 -6.46
N LYS A 92 -17.92 -2.77 -5.23
CA LYS A 92 -19.23 -2.28 -4.78
C LYS A 92 -19.60 -0.95 -5.46
N GLU A 93 -18.60 -0.18 -5.87
CA GLU A 93 -18.77 1.06 -6.61
C GLU A 93 -18.82 0.80 -8.13
N SER A 94 -19.22 1.82 -8.90
CA SER A 94 -19.29 1.77 -10.37
C SER A 94 -17.90 1.81 -11.00
N VAL A 95 -17.13 0.76 -10.84
CA VAL A 95 -15.78 0.59 -11.40
C VAL A 95 -15.55 -0.81 -11.93
N SER A 96 -14.77 -0.93 -12.98
CA SER A 96 -14.34 -2.19 -13.57
C SER A 96 -12.90 -2.49 -13.21
N TYR A 97 -12.63 -3.73 -12.77
CA TYR A 97 -11.28 -4.20 -12.45
C TYR A 97 -10.46 -4.41 -13.73
N THR A 98 -9.21 -3.91 -13.72
CA THR A 98 -8.29 -4.03 -14.88
C THR A 98 -7.18 -5.05 -14.62
N SER A 99 -6.36 -4.81 -13.60
CA SER A 99 -5.16 -5.63 -13.34
C SER A 99 -4.64 -5.47 -11.92
N PHE A 100 -3.62 -6.24 -11.57
CA PHE A 100 -2.86 -6.04 -10.34
C PHE A 100 -1.39 -6.40 -10.55
N HIS A 101 -0.55 -5.95 -9.64
CA HIS A 101 0.81 -6.44 -9.48
C HIS A 101 1.25 -6.38 -8.02
N TRP A 102 2.34 -7.05 -7.71
CA TRP A 102 3.03 -6.94 -6.43
C TRP A 102 4.24 -6.02 -6.59
N ALA A 103 4.58 -5.29 -5.52
CA ALA A 103 5.67 -4.34 -5.52
C ALA A 103 6.47 -4.42 -4.21
N HIS A 104 7.66 -3.82 -4.23
CA HIS A 104 8.50 -3.59 -3.06
C HIS A 104 8.97 -4.88 -2.37
N ALA A 105 9.45 -5.87 -3.14
CA ALA A 105 9.93 -7.14 -2.59
C ALA A 105 11.12 -6.96 -1.65
N LEU A 106 12.06 -6.09 -1.99
CA LEU A 106 13.23 -5.79 -1.17
C LEU A 106 12.86 -5.08 0.15
N HIS A 107 11.65 -4.53 0.27
CA HIS A 107 11.18 -3.92 1.51
C HIS A 107 10.64 -4.94 2.53
N SER A 108 10.19 -6.12 2.10
CA SER A 108 9.68 -7.14 3.03
C SER A 108 10.70 -7.59 4.06
N PRO A 109 11.95 -7.99 3.70
CA PRO A 109 12.96 -8.36 4.69
C PRO A 109 13.32 -7.22 5.65
N TYR A 110 13.31 -5.97 5.18
CA TYR A 110 13.53 -4.81 6.04
C TYR A 110 12.46 -4.69 7.13
N TRP A 111 11.18 -4.82 6.76
CA TRP A 111 10.08 -4.75 7.72
C TRP A 111 10.08 -5.93 8.69
N TRP A 112 10.45 -7.14 8.24
CA TRP A 112 10.60 -8.29 9.12
C TRP A 112 11.73 -8.08 10.13
N LEU A 113 12.88 -7.54 9.70
CA LEU A 113 13.96 -7.17 10.61
C LEU A 113 13.51 -6.10 11.61
N LYS A 114 12.79 -5.07 11.17
CA LYS A 114 12.22 -4.07 12.08
C LYS A 114 11.30 -4.70 13.12
N CYS A 115 10.44 -5.63 12.71
CA CYS A 115 9.55 -6.32 13.63
C CYS A 115 10.30 -7.21 14.63
N ILE A 116 11.37 -7.90 14.21
CA ILE A 116 12.21 -8.71 15.11
C ILE A 116 12.89 -7.82 16.17
N PHE A 117 13.34 -6.64 15.78
CA PHE A 117 14.03 -5.70 16.68
C PHE A 117 13.14 -4.53 17.10
N TRP A 118 11.82 -4.74 17.17
CA TRP A 118 10.86 -3.68 17.50
C TRP A 118 11.21 -2.99 18.82
N GLY A 119 11.21 -1.65 18.80
CA GLY A 119 11.64 -0.82 19.94
C GLY A 119 13.15 -0.61 20.05
N ARG A 120 13.97 -1.37 19.32
CA ARG A 120 15.43 -1.22 19.25
C ARG A 120 15.96 -1.06 17.83
N GLU A 121 15.08 -0.87 16.86
CA GLU A 121 15.39 -0.86 15.42
C GLU A 121 16.38 0.25 15.06
N LYS A 122 16.37 1.39 15.79
CA LYS A 122 17.31 2.50 15.56
C LYS A 122 18.73 2.18 16.02
N GLU A 123 18.88 1.31 17.00
CA GLU A 123 20.16 0.91 17.60
C GLU A 123 20.75 -0.32 16.90
N HIS A 124 19.91 -1.10 16.20
CA HIS A 124 20.35 -2.35 15.63
C HIS A 124 21.00 -2.16 14.26
N TRP A 125 22.28 -2.48 14.17
CA TRP A 125 23.10 -2.23 12.98
C TRP A 125 22.57 -2.87 11.69
N LEU A 126 21.98 -4.07 11.77
CA LEU A 126 21.38 -4.75 10.60
C LEU A 126 20.21 -3.94 10.02
N VAL A 127 19.33 -3.43 10.87
CA VAL A 127 18.18 -2.61 10.44
C VAL A 127 18.67 -1.33 9.78
N THR A 128 19.66 -0.66 10.40
CA THR A 128 20.28 0.56 9.88
C THR A 128 20.96 0.31 8.54
N LYS A 129 21.76 -0.74 8.40
CA LYS A 129 22.45 -1.08 7.15
C LYS A 129 21.49 -1.47 6.04
N TYR A 130 20.46 -2.23 6.38
CA TYR A 130 19.44 -2.58 5.38
C TYR A 130 18.65 -1.35 4.92
N HIS A 131 18.32 -0.44 5.83
CA HIS A 131 17.70 0.84 5.47
C HIS A 131 18.60 1.66 4.53
N GLN A 132 19.89 1.78 4.84
CA GLN A 132 20.85 2.45 3.96
C GLN A 132 20.92 1.81 2.57
N PHE A 133 20.85 0.48 2.49
CA PHE A 133 20.76 -0.26 1.23
C PHE A 133 19.50 0.11 0.45
N LEU A 134 18.32 0.15 1.08
CA LEU A 134 17.08 0.54 0.42
C LEU A 134 17.10 2.00 -0.07
N VAL A 135 17.67 2.92 0.70
CA VAL A 135 17.86 4.33 0.29
C VAL A 135 18.80 4.40 -0.91
N TRP A 136 19.91 3.67 -0.88
CA TRP A 136 20.83 3.58 -2.01
C TRP A 136 20.17 3.00 -3.24
N ASP A 137 19.41 1.91 -3.10
CA ASP A 137 18.64 1.30 -4.17
C ASP A 137 17.66 2.28 -4.82
N LEU A 138 16.89 2.99 -4.01
CA LEU A 138 15.93 3.99 -4.47
C LEU A 138 16.61 5.14 -5.24
N MET A 139 17.76 5.61 -4.75
CA MET A 139 18.46 6.76 -5.34
C MET A 139 19.26 6.41 -6.60
N GLN A 140 19.87 5.22 -6.63
CA GLN A 140 20.73 4.79 -7.74
C GLN A 140 20.00 3.92 -8.77
N ASN A 141 18.90 3.27 -8.36
CA ASN A 141 18.09 2.38 -9.20
C ASN A 141 18.94 1.37 -10.03
N PRO A 142 19.85 0.60 -9.41
CA PRO A 142 20.78 -0.23 -10.13
C PRO A 142 20.09 -1.43 -10.79
N LEU A 143 20.63 -1.87 -11.94
CA LEU A 143 20.03 -2.99 -12.71
C LEU A 143 19.92 -4.29 -11.92
N LEU A 144 20.89 -4.56 -11.04
CA LEU A 144 20.88 -5.77 -10.21
C LEU A 144 19.69 -5.82 -9.26
N THR A 145 19.44 -4.74 -8.54
CA THR A 145 18.31 -4.69 -7.58
C THR A 145 16.97 -4.66 -8.31
N ARG A 146 16.89 -4.04 -9.49
CA ARG A 146 15.70 -4.11 -10.36
C ARG A 146 15.41 -5.55 -10.80
N PHE A 147 16.44 -6.28 -11.18
CA PHE A 147 16.30 -7.69 -11.53
C PHE A 147 15.86 -8.53 -10.32
N LEU A 148 16.50 -8.34 -9.16
CA LEU A 148 16.11 -9.01 -7.92
C LEU A 148 14.66 -8.68 -7.52
N GLU A 149 14.27 -7.40 -7.59
CA GLU A 149 12.90 -6.96 -7.34
C GLU A 149 11.92 -7.67 -8.29
N ALA A 150 12.21 -7.75 -9.59
CA ALA A 150 11.36 -8.40 -10.57
C ALA A 150 11.18 -9.91 -10.28
N VAL A 151 12.24 -10.59 -9.87
CA VAL A 151 12.22 -12.03 -9.54
C VAL A 151 11.53 -12.29 -8.20
N LEU A 152 11.77 -11.45 -7.19
CA LEU A 152 11.29 -11.69 -5.82
C LEU A 152 9.87 -11.18 -5.57
N LYS A 153 9.39 -10.18 -6.30
CA LYS A 153 8.06 -9.60 -6.05
C LYS A 153 6.88 -10.59 -6.10
N PRO A 154 6.86 -11.66 -6.91
CA PRO A 154 5.80 -12.67 -6.85
C PRO A 154 5.76 -13.41 -5.50
N PHE A 155 6.90 -13.59 -4.85
CA PHE A 155 7.04 -14.35 -3.61
C PHE A 155 6.90 -13.48 -2.37
N ILE A 156 7.64 -12.39 -2.30
CA ILE A 156 7.76 -11.54 -1.10
C ILE A 156 7.44 -10.06 -1.35
N GLY A 157 6.80 -9.71 -2.47
CA GLY A 157 6.35 -8.33 -2.71
C GLY A 157 5.57 -7.81 -1.50
N LYS A 158 5.97 -6.65 -0.95
CA LYS A 158 5.37 -6.06 0.26
C LYS A 158 3.97 -5.53 0.01
N SER A 159 3.75 -4.92 -1.14
CA SER A 159 2.50 -4.25 -1.47
C SER A 159 1.75 -4.98 -2.58
N LEU A 160 0.43 -5.01 -2.47
CA LEU A 160 -0.52 -5.39 -3.51
C LEU A 160 -1.06 -4.10 -4.14
N VAL A 161 -0.81 -3.90 -5.41
CA VAL A 161 -1.36 -2.77 -6.19
C VAL A 161 -2.43 -3.29 -7.13
N MET A 162 -3.62 -2.68 -7.12
CA MET A 162 -4.74 -3.04 -7.99
C MET A 162 -5.20 -1.81 -8.79
N TYR A 163 -5.63 -2.05 -10.01
CA TYR A 163 -6.09 -1.02 -10.92
C TYR A 163 -7.55 -1.25 -11.31
N PHE A 164 -8.28 -0.13 -11.36
CA PHE A 164 -9.69 -0.09 -11.74
C PHE A 164 -9.93 1.09 -12.67
N VAL A 165 -11.00 1.03 -13.44
CA VAL A 165 -11.47 2.14 -14.29
C VAL A 165 -12.91 2.43 -13.89
N LYS A 166 -13.25 3.70 -13.69
CA LYS A 166 -14.62 4.11 -13.40
C LYS A 166 -15.49 3.89 -14.63
N ASP A 167 -16.62 3.25 -14.42
CA ASP A 167 -17.59 3.01 -15.49
C ASP A 167 -18.17 4.33 -16.03
N GLN A 168 -18.71 4.29 -17.25
CA GLN A 168 -19.28 5.47 -17.91
C GLN A 168 -20.65 5.84 -17.36
#